data_45f2c6d34edffe20f8423f1416b3c417
#
_entry.id   45f2c6d34edffe20f8423f1416b3c417
#
_cell.length_a   1.000
_cell.length_b   1.000
_cell.length_c   1.000
_cell.angle_alpha   90.00
_cell.angle_beta   90.00
_cell.angle_gamma   90.00
#
_symmetry.space_group_name_H-M   'P 1'
#
loop_
_entity.id
_entity.type
_entity.pdbx_description
1 polymer ?
#
loop_
_entity_poly.entity_id
_entity_poly.type
_entity_poly.pdbx_seq_one_letter_code
_entity_poly.pdbx_strand_id
1 'polypeptide(L)'
;MGEESTFRCIRFSLFLIQNTPHRRGILLIHIKLQGEDRCNDWEHDFFKTCYFTQLFHNDFNADLSGGQRQRVAMGRAIVRDAKVFLMDEPLSNLDAKLRVSMRAEIAKIHRRIGSTTIYVTHDQTEAMTLADRIVIMSSTKNPDGSGTIGRVEQIGTPQELYNRPANKFVAGFIGSPAMNFFEGTVKDNTLVSDSGFTITLPEGQKKLLETKGYNGKKVIFGIRPEDISNNPLARETYPGATLEAEVTVSELLGAETMLYVKVGNTELVARADARDVYQPGSKVELTLNVAKGHFFDSETEVAIR
;
A
#
# COMPACT_ATOMS: atom_id res chain seq x y z
N MET A 1 -19.92 25.73 -13.20
CA MET A 1 -18.73 26.17 -13.95
C MET A 1 -17.59 26.18 -12.94
N GLY A 2 -16.71 25.19 -12.95
CA GLY A 2 -15.55 25.17 -12.06
C GLY A 2 -15.01 23.80 -11.65
N GLU A 3 -14.98 22.78 -12.52
CA GLU A 3 -14.35 21.48 -12.17
C GLU A 3 -13.39 20.92 -13.23
N GLU A 4 -13.06 21.63 -14.28
CA GLU A 4 -12.23 21.09 -15.37
C GLU A 4 -10.72 21.40 -15.29
N SER A 5 -10.25 22.19 -14.32
CA SER A 5 -8.84 22.63 -14.31
C SER A 5 -7.84 21.71 -13.60
N THR A 6 -8.32 20.70 -12.87
CA THR A 6 -7.46 19.87 -11.99
C THR A 6 -6.81 18.67 -12.70
N PHE A 7 -7.25 18.33 -13.91
CA PHE A 7 -6.79 17.11 -14.61
C PHE A 7 -5.62 17.30 -15.59
N ARG A 8 -5.22 18.52 -15.91
CA ARG A 8 -4.15 18.74 -16.91
C ARG A 8 -2.72 18.60 -16.37
N CYS A 9 -2.51 18.63 -15.07
CA CYS A 9 -1.17 18.55 -14.48
C CYS A 9 -0.62 17.12 -14.29
N ILE A 10 -1.44 16.09 -14.47
CA ILE A 10 -1.06 14.67 -14.22
C ILE A 10 -0.34 14.04 -15.41
N ARG A 11 -0.41 14.62 -16.60
CA ARG A 11 0.12 14.03 -17.84
C ARG A 11 1.65 14.01 -17.93
N PHE A 12 2.37 14.82 -17.17
CA PHE A 12 3.84 14.95 -17.25
C PHE A 12 4.62 13.99 -16.34
N SER A 13 4.03 13.44 -15.29
CA SER A 13 4.73 12.53 -14.37
C SER A 13 4.93 11.12 -14.92
N LEU A 14 4.25 10.75 -16.00
CA LEU A 14 4.36 9.42 -16.62
C LEU A 14 5.63 9.22 -17.46
N PHE A 15 6.29 10.30 -17.87
CA PHE A 15 7.40 10.22 -18.84
C PHE A 15 8.76 9.85 -18.19
N LEU A 16 8.90 10.00 -16.88
CA LEU A 16 10.16 9.76 -16.16
C LEU A 16 10.38 8.34 -15.66
N ILE A 17 9.38 7.46 -15.79
CA ILE A 17 9.43 6.08 -15.24
C ILE A 17 9.75 5.01 -16.32
N GLN A 18 9.98 5.40 -17.58
CA GLN A 18 10.10 4.45 -18.70
C GLN A 18 11.38 3.58 -18.75
N ASN A 19 12.33 3.71 -17.81
CA ASN A 19 13.62 3.04 -17.95
C ASN A 19 14.01 1.99 -16.89
N THR A 20 13.09 1.47 -16.06
CA THR A 20 13.45 0.36 -15.16
C THR A 20 12.58 -0.87 -15.42
N PRO A 21 13.11 -1.92 -16.09
CA PRO A 21 12.43 -3.19 -16.20
C PRO A 21 12.38 -3.88 -14.83
N HIS A 22 11.18 -4.32 -14.40
CA HIS A 22 10.93 -5.20 -13.26
C HIS A 22 10.78 -4.62 -11.86
N ARG A 23 10.45 -3.35 -11.64
CA ARG A 23 10.15 -2.91 -10.27
C ARG A 23 8.72 -2.41 -10.11
N ARG A 24 7.97 -3.01 -9.17
CA ARG A 24 6.74 -2.46 -8.60
C ARG A 24 7.17 -1.28 -7.75
N GLY A 25 6.74 -0.08 -8.09
CA GLY A 25 7.15 1.14 -7.39
C GLY A 25 5.96 1.91 -6.85
N ILE A 26 6.17 2.59 -5.74
CA ILE A 26 5.26 3.61 -5.20
C ILE A 26 5.83 4.95 -5.62
N LEU A 27 5.06 5.73 -6.36
CA LEU A 27 5.37 7.13 -6.63
C LEU A 27 4.58 7.99 -5.63
N LEU A 28 5.29 8.66 -4.76
CA LEU A 28 4.72 9.64 -3.84
C LEU A 28 4.74 11.01 -4.52
N ILE A 29 3.57 11.58 -4.74
CA ILE A 29 3.45 12.96 -5.22
C ILE A 29 2.77 13.76 -4.12
N HIS A 30 3.53 14.61 -3.45
CA HIS A 30 2.98 15.66 -2.61
C HIS A 30 2.93 16.93 -3.42
N ILE A 31 1.73 17.36 -3.80
CA ILE A 31 1.51 18.65 -4.47
C ILE A 31 0.83 19.58 -3.47
N LYS A 32 1.62 20.44 -2.82
CA LYS A 32 1.08 21.54 -2.06
C LYS A 32 0.94 22.72 -3.01
N LEU A 33 -0.27 22.94 -3.50
CA LEU A 33 -0.59 24.18 -4.22
C LEU A 33 -0.73 25.30 -3.20
N GLN A 34 0.27 26.16 -3.08
CA GLN A 34 0.13 27.46 -2.45
C GLN A 34 -0.03 28.51 -3.54
N GLY A 35 -1.22 29.12 -3.61
CA GLY A 35 -1.46 30.35 -4.37
C GLY A 35 -1.91 30.10 -5.82
N GLU A 36 -3.07 30.63 -6.10
CA GLU A 36 -3.52 30.98 -7.45
C GLU A 36 -2.47 31.89 -8.08
N ASP A 37 -1.77 31.44 -9.13
CA ASP A 37 -1.42 32.30 -10.27
C ASP A 37 -0.62 31.52 -11.34
N ARG A 38 -1.24 31.48 -12.53
CA ARG A 38 -0.67 31.32 -13.87
C ARG A 38 0.10 30.07 -14.25
N CYS A 39 -0.61 29.19 -14.91
CA CYS A 39 -0.16 27.92 -15.49
C CYS A 39 0.83 28.04 -16.67
N ASN A 40 1.19 29.23 -17.15
CA ASN A 40 1.94 29.41 -18.41
C ASN A 40 3.45 29.57 -18.26
N ASP A 41 3.96 29.81 -17.05
CA ASP A 41 5.42 29.98 -16.84
C ASP A 41 6.11 28.69 -16.27
N TRP A 42 5.33 27.63 -16.03
CA TRP A 42 5.80 26.43 -15.33
C TRP A 42 6.72 25.51 -16.14
N GLU A 43 6.54 25.45 -17.45
CA GLU A 43 7.36 24.53 -18.28
C GLU A 43 8.82 24.97 -18.35
N HIS A 44 9.09 26.26 -18.40
CA HIS A 44 10.45 26.76 -18.52
C HIS A 44 11.20 26.81 -17.18
N ASP A 45 10.52 27.11 -16.08
CA ASP A 45 11.10 27.15 -14.73
C ASP A 45 11.16 25.78 -14.07
N PHE A 46 10.27 24.84 -14.43
CA PHE A 46 10.29 23.48 -13.92
C PHE A 46 11.61 22.78 -14.26
N PHE A 47 12.09 22.85 -15.49
CA PHE A 47 13.37 22.27 -15.90
C PHE A 47 14.58 23.00 -15.32
N LYS A 48 14.49 24.27 -15.02
CA LYS A 48 15.58 25.04 -14.38
C LYS A 48 15.65 24.82 -12.86
N THR A 49 14.56 24.45 -12.21
CA THR A 49 14.45 24.38 -10.75
C THR A 49 14.40 22.94 -10.23
N CYS A 50 14.14 21.95 -11.08
CA CYS A 50 14.23 20.53 -10.74
C CYS A 50 15.68 20.10 -10.63
N TYR A 51 16.16 19.87 -9.44
CA TYR A 51 17.45 19.24 -9.20
C TYR A 51 17.26 17.77 -8.93
N PHE A 52 17.71 16.94 -9.86
CA PHE A 52 17.78 15.51 -9.74
C PHE A 52 18.79 15.14 -8.65
N THR A 53 18.38 14.47 -7.61
CA THR A 53 19.28 13.98 -6.55
C THR A 53 20.13 12.79 -6.99
N GLN A 54 19.86 12.22 -8.17
CA GLN A 54 20.57 11.07 -8.71
C GLN A 54 21.93 11.39 -9.34
N LEU A 55 22.24 12.65 -9.58
CA LEU A 55 23.47 13.02 -10.27
C LEU A 55 24.43 13.72 -9.36
N PHE A 56 25.34 12.97 -8.76
CA PHE A 56 26.73 13.42 -8.67
C PHE A 56 27.61 12.25 -8.27
N HIS A 57 27.87 11.42 -9.26
CA HIS A 57 29.14 10.75 -9.39
C HIS A 57 30.12 11.84 -9.81
N ASN A 58 30.93 12.34 -8.91
CA ASN A 58 32.28 12.81 -9.26
C ASN A 58 33.10 13.09 -7.98
N ASP A 59 34.14 12.37 -7.83
CA ASP A 59 35.48 12.58 -7.31
C ASP A 59 35.73 12.97 -5.83
N PHE A 60 34.76 13.49 -5.09
CA PHE A 60 34.96 13.79 -3.65
C PHE A 60 34.40 12.75 -2.66
N ASN A 61 33.78 11.68 -3.17
CA ASN A 61 33.07 10.70 -2.33
C ASN A 61 33.62 9.27 -2.43
N ALA A 62 34.81 9.08 -2.97
CA ALA A 62 35.38 7.74 -3.19
C ALA A 62 35.48 6.92 -1.87
N ASP A 63 35.75 7.60 -0.75
CA ASP A 63 35.95 6.98 0.57
C ASP A 63 34.66 6.85 1.40
N LEU A 64 33.52 7.34 0.92
CA LEU A 64 32.26 7.28 1.64
C LEU A 64 31.50 5.99 1.34
N SER A 65 30.87 5.41 2.35
CA SER A 65 29.92 4.32 2.16
C SER A 65 28.70 4.78 1.34
N GLY A 66 27.98 3.83 0.72
CA GLY A 66 26.77 4.14 -0.06
C GLY A 66 25.77 5.00 0.72
N GLY A 67 25.51 4.66 1.99
CA GLY A 67 24.62 5.42 2.84
C GLY A 67 25.16 6.81 3.23
N GLN A 68 26.47 6.99 3.38
CA GLN A 68 27.07 8.31 3.61
C GLN A 68 26.93 9.20 2.38
N ARG A 69 27.22 8.68 1.17
CA ARG A 69 27.01 9.40 -0.09
C ARG A 69 25.57 9.87 -0.26
N GLN A 70 24.61 9.00 0.05
CA GLN A 70 23.17 9.30 -0.04
C GLN A 70 22.75 10.42 0.91
N ARG A 71 23.25 10.43 2.17
CA ARG A 71 23.02 11.52 3.13
C ARG A 71 23.62 12.85 2.67
N VAL A 72 24.82 12.82 2.10
CA VAL A 72 25.46 14.03 1.53
C VAL A 72 24.64 14.58 0.37
N ALA A 73 24.16 13.71 -0.54
CA ALA A 73 23.31 14.12 -1.67
C ALA A 73 22.01 14.76 -1.18
N MET A 74 21.34 14.16 -0.18
CA MET A 74 20.14 14.74 0.43
C MET A 74 20.44 16.08 1.11
N GLY A 75 21.50 16.19 1.88
CA GLY A 75 21.91 17.46 2.51
C GLY A 75 22.13 18.58 1.49
N ARG A 76 22.78 18.26 0.38
CA ARG A 76 23.00 19.22 -0.73
C ARG A 76 21.69 19.65 -1.40
N ALA A 77 20.72 18.75 -1.56
CA ALA A 77 19.40 19.10 -2.10
C ALA A 77 18.65 20.03 -1.15
N ILE A 78 18.67 19.74 0.15
CA ILE A 78 17.94 20.47 1.19
C ILE A 78 18.45 21.91 1.37
N VAL A 79 19.77 22.13 1.23
CA VAL A 79 20.37 23.47 1.37
C VAL A 79 19.98 24.42 0.21
N ARG A 80 19.52 23.85 -0.92
CA ARG A 80 19.06 24.65 -2.04
C ARG A 80 17.61 25.09 -1.82
N ASP A 81 17.33 26.35 -2.05
CA ASP A 81 15.97 26.90 -1.98
C ASP A 81 15.19 26.52 -3.25
N ALA A 82 14.81 25.24 -3.32
CA ALA A 82 14.10 24.70 -4.47
C ALA A 82 12.57 24.70 -4.22
N LYS A 83 11.80 25.12 -5.20
CA LYS A 83 10.32 25.06 -5.14
C LYS A 83 9.80 23.61 -5.19
N VAL A 84 10.52 22.71 -5.83
CA VAL A 84 10.19 21.30 -5.99
C VAL A 84 11.42 20.44 -5.73
N PHE A 85 11.26 19.41 -4.89
CA PHE A 85 12.27 18.36 -4.66
C PHE A 85 11.84 17.08 -5.34
N LEU A 86 12.79 16.46 -6.06
CA LEU A 86 12.64 15.12 -6.62
C LEU A 86 13.57 14.17 -5.87
N MET A 87 13.01 13.14 -5.25
CA MET A 87 13.74 12.12 -4.50
C MET A 87 13.43 10.74 -5.09
N ASP A 88 14.44 10.08 -5.62
CA ASP A 88 14.33 8.73 -6.17
C ASP A 88 15.03 7.74 -5.25
N GLU A 89 14.25 6.90 -4.57
CA GLU A 89 14.69 5.89 -3.59
C GLU A 89 15.75 6.42 -2.59
N PRO A 90 15.52 7.56 -1.89
CA PRO A 90 16.58 8.23 -1.13
C PRO A 90 17.05 7.47 0.12
N LEU A 91 16.38 6.39 0.51
CA LEU A 91 16.73 5.59 1.70
C LEU A 91 17.07 4.12 1.37
N SER A 92 17.10 3.74 0.09
CA SER A 92 17.26 2.35 -0.35
C SER A 92 18.59 1.70 0.10
N ASN A 93 19.67 2.47 0.18
CA ASN A 93 21.01 1.99 0.53
C ASN A 93 21.36 2.13 2.03
N LEU A 94 20.37 2.38 2.89
CA LEU A 94 20.56 2.53 4.32
C LEU A 94 20.16 1.26 5.06
N ASP A 95 20.86 0.98 6.17
CA ASP A 95 20.46 -0.05 7.13
C ASP A 95 19.10 0.30 7.80
N ALA A 96 18.43 -0.69 8.37
CA ALA A 96 17.10 -0.55 8.93
C ALA A 96 17.01 0.53 10.03
N LYS A 97 17.99 0.59 10.95
CA LYS A 97 18.01 1.57 12.04
C LYS A 97 18.18 2.99 11.52
N LEU A 98 19.11 3.16 10.58
CA LEU A 98 19.38 4.46 9.97
C LEU A 98 18.20 4.91 9.09
N ARG A 99 17.54 3.99 8.38
CA ARG A 99 16.34 4.27 7.58
C ARG A 99 15.22 4.87 8.44
N VAL A 100 14.97 4.30 9.64
CA VAL A 100 13.94 4.83 10.57
C VAL A 100 14.27 6.25 11.00
N SER A 101 15.53 6.52 11.41
CA SER A 101 15.94 7.86 11.83
C SER A 101 15.88 8.87 10.68
N MET A 102 16.30 8.48 9.48
CA MET A 102 16.29 9.36 8.31
C MET A 102 14.88 9.69 7.82
N ARG A 103 13.92 8.75 7.88
CA ARG A 103 12.51 9.06 7.63
C ARG A 103 11.99 10.18 8.53
N ALA A 104 12.26 10.06 9.84
CA ALA A 104 11.86 11.09 10.79
C ALA A 104 12.48 12.46 10.47
N GLU A 105 13.76 12.49 10.07
CA GLU A 105 14.43 13.74 9.68
C GLU A 105 13.86 14.33 8.38
N ILE A 106 13.62 13.51 7.37
CA ILE A 106 12.98 13.95 6.11
C ILE A 106 11.61 14.57 6.41
N ALA A 107 10.78 13.93 7.25
CA ALA A 107 9.48 14.44 7.62
C ALA A 107 9.55 15.80 8.34
N LYS A 108 10.55 16.00 9.22
CA LYS A 108 10.78 17.29 9.91
C LYS A 108 11.22 18.37 8.93
N ILE A 109 12.18 18.04 8.06
CA ILE A 109 12.72 18.96 7.06
C ILE A 109 11.65 19.39 6.07
N HIS A 110 10.89 18.43 5.53
CA HIS A 110 9.79 18.68 4.62
C HIS A 110 8.76 19.66 5.21
N ARG A 111 8.34 19.42 6.48
CA ARG A 111 7.43 20.32 7.19
C ARG A 111 8.01 21.74 7.38
N ARG A 112 9.32 21.84 7.63
CA ARG A 112 9.99 23.13 7.84
C ARG A 112 10.15 23.93 6.56
N ILE A 113 10.51 23.26 5.45
CA ILE A 113 10.76 23.91 4.16
C ILE A 113 9.42 24.26 3.48
N GLY A 114 8.41 23.39 3.59
CA GLY A 114 7.08 23.61 3.02
C GLY A 114 7.03 23.55 1.48
N SER A 115 8.09 23.07 0.83
CA SER A 115 8.16 22.91 -0.63
C SER A 115 7.48 21.63 -1.10
N THR A 116 7.10 21.60 -2.37
CA THR A 116 6.57 20.40 -3.01
C THR A 116 7.66 19.34 -3.13
N THR A 117 7.36 18.10 -2.76
CA THR A 117 8.28 16.98 -2.88
C THR A 117 7.65 15.85 -3.66
N ILE A 118 8.33 15.38 -4.71
CA ILE A 118 8.03 14.13 -5.40
C ILE A 118 9.02 13.09 -4.89
N TYR A 119 8.49 12.03 -4.29
CA TYR A 119 9.29 10.98 -3.65
C TYR A 119 8.96 9.64 -4.28
N VAL A 120 9.95 8.95 -4.82
CA VAL A 120 9.80 7.60 -5.38
C VAL A 120 10.37 6.60 -4.40
N THR A 121 9.62 5.56 -4.08
CA THR A 121 10.07 4.47 -3.22
C THR A 121 9.35 3.16 -3.56
N HIS A 122 9.97 2.05 -3.23
CA HIS A 122 9.36 0.73 -3.21
C HIS A 122 9.01 0.27 -1.77
N ASP A 123 9.38 1.06 -0.76
CA ASP A 123 9.09 0.79 0.66
C ASP A 123 7.73 1.43 1.03
N GLN A 124 6.74 0.58 1.28
CA GLN A 124 5.41 1.05 1.67
C GLN A 124 5.39 1.79 3.01
N THR A 125 6.34 1.49 3.94
CA THR A 125 6.40 2.20 5.21
C THR A 125 6.86 3.65 5.00
N GLU A 126 7.81 3.87 4.07
CA GLU A 126 8.20 5.23 3.68
C GLU A 126 6.99 5.97 3.09
N ALA A 127 6.30 5.33 2.16
CA ALA A 127 5.12 5.87 1.53
C ALA A 127 4.05 6.28 2.56
N MET A 128 3.65 5.34 3.40
CA MET A 128 2.57 5.54 4.39
C MET A 128 2.92 6.58 5.47
N THR A 129 4.22 6.81 5.75
CA THR A 129 4.65 7.71 6.82
C THR A 129 5.03 9.11 6.34
N LEU A 130 5.49 9.26 5.10
CA LEU A 130 6.00 10.52 4.58
C LEU A 130 5.01 11.28 3.71
N ALA A 131 4.10 10.57 3.03
CA ALA A 131 3.27 11.18 2.02
C ALA A 131 1.99 11.80 2.57
N ASP A 132 1.59 12.93 1.96
CA ASP A 132 0.21 13.42 2.03
C ASP A 132 -0.67 12.73 1.01
N ARG A 133 -0.11 12.38 -0.15
CA ARG A 133 -0.77 11.59 -1.20
C ARG A 133 0.17 10.55 -1.78
N ILE A 134 -0.36 9.36 -2.02
CA ILE A 134 0.36 8.22 -2.63
C ILE A 134 -0.28 7.93 -3.98
N VAL A 135 0.57 7.67 -4.98
CA VAL A 135 0.17 7.12 -6.27
C VAL A 135 0.67 5.68 -6.34
N ILE A 136 -0.25 4.73 -6.38
CA ILE A 136 0.08 3.31 -6.57
C ILE A 136 0.10 3.02 -8.05
N MET A 137 1.20 2.42 -8.51
CA MET A 137 1.40 2.07 -9.90
C MET A 137 1.64 0.57 -10.05
N SER A 138 1.06 0.00 -11.08
CA SER A 138 1.36 -1.34 -11.57
C SER A 138 2.00 -1.29 -12.95
N SER A 139 2.55 -2.41 -13.39
CA SER A 139 3.03 -2.56 -14.75
C SER A 139 2.52 -3.86 -15.37
N THR A 140 2.03 -3.79 -16.59
CA THR A 140 1.60 -4.94 -17.38
C THR A 140 2.44 -5.04 -18.64
N LYS A 141 2.68 -6.27 -19.12
CA LYS A 141 3.34 -6.47 -20.40
C LYS A 141 2.40 -6.03 -21.52
N ASN A 142 2.97 -5.38 -22.54
CA ASN A 142 2.23 -5.12 -23.78
C ASN A 142 1.71 -6.42 -24.38
N PRO A 143 0.51 -6.42 -24.98
CA PRO A 143 -0.04 -7.59 -25.65
C PRO A 143 0.86 -8.11 -26.80
N ASP A 144 1.63 -7.24 -27.43
CA ASP A 144 2.57 -7.53 -28.52
C ASP A 144 3.98 -7.94 -28.04
N GLY A 145 4.19 -7.99 -26.72
CA GLY A 145 5.50 -8.33 -26.12
C GLY A 145 6.58 -7.24 -26.22
N SER A 146 6.26 -6.06 -26.76
CA SER A 146 7.25 -4.98 -27.04
C SER A 146 7.72 -4.21 -25.80
N GLY A 147 7.22 -4.55 -24.60
CA GLY A 147 7.60 -3.84 -23.37
C GLY A 147 6.53 -3.91 -22.28
N THR A 148 6.58 -2.97 -21.34
CA THR A 148 5.62 -2.86 -20.22
C THR A 148 4.93 -1.50 -20.23
N ILE A 149 3.64 -1.50 -19.97
CA ILE A 149 2.84 -0.29 -19.78
C ILE A 149 2.64 -0.08 -18.27
N GLY A 150 3.03 1.11 -17.78
CA GLY A 150 2.70 1.54 -16.42
C GLY A 150 1.24 1.99 -16.34
N ARG A 151 0.56 1.57 -15.27
CA ARG A 151 -0.82 1.97 -14.98
C ARG A 151 -0.91 2.55 -13.58
N VAL A 152 -1.64 3.65 -13.43
CA VAL A 152 -2.01 4.17 -12.11
C VAL A 152 -3.22 3.40 -11.61
N GLU A 153 -3.08 2.71 -10.48
CA GLU A 153 -4.13 1.90 -9.88
C GLU A 153 -5.02 2.72 -8.94
N GLN A 154 -4.39 3.55 -8.11
CA GLN A 154 -5.12 4.45 -7.20
C GLN A 154 -4.24 5.62 -6.78
N ILE A 155 -4.90 6.77 -6.55
CA ILE A 155 -4.30 7.97 -5.94
C ILE A 155 -5.14 8.33 -4.72
N GLY A 156 -4.49 8.55 -3.57
CA GLY A 156 -5.20 8.93 -2.34
C GLY A 156 -4.25 9.22 -1.19
N THR A 157 -4.82 9.59 -0.05
CA THR A 157 -4.08 9.65 1.20
C THR A 157 -3.68 8.25 1.65
N PRO A 158 -2.64 8.09 2.50
CA PRO A 158 -2.28 6.80 3.06
C PRO A 158 -3.49 6.05 3.65
N GLN A 159 -4.32 6.78 4.40
CA GLN A 159 -5.50 6.24 5.06
C GLN A 159 -6.59 5.78 4.08
N GLU A 160 -6.81 6.51 2.99
CA GLU A 160 -7.74 6.11 1.93
C GLU A 160 -7.29 4.84 1.23
N LEU A 161 -6.01 4.74 0.88
CA LEU A 161 -5.47 3.55 0.22
C LEU A 161 -5.56 2.30 1.09
N TYR A 162 -5.31 2.47 2.40
CA TYR A 162 -5.38 1.38 3.35
C TYR A 162 -6.80 0.91 3.64
N ASN A 163 -7.71 1.87 3.89
CA ASN A 163 -9.09 1.58 4.31
C ASN A 163 -10.05 1.39 3.12
N ARG A 164 -9.72 1.92 1.95
CA ARG A 164 -10.59 1.92 0.78
C ARG A 164 -9.79 1.63 -0.50
N PRO A 165 -9.15 0.45 -0.60
CA PRO A 165 -8.42 0.07 -1.81
C PRO A 165 -9.38 -0.03 -2.99
N ALA A 166 -8.97 0.50 -4.17
CA ALA A 166 -9.82 0.50 -5.37
C ALA A 166 -9.97 -0.87 -5.99
N ASN A 167 -8.98 -1.74 -5.82
CA ASN A 167 -8.95 -3.08 -6.36
C ASN A 167 -8.10 -4.01 -5.47
N LYS A 168 -8.12 -5.30 -5.77
CA LYS A 168 -7.36 -6.34 -5.07
C LYS A 168 -5.84 -6.07 -5.11
N PHE A 169 -5.32 -5.51 -6.22
CA PHE A 169 -3.90 -5.18 -6.33
C PHE A 169 -3.49 -4.16 -5.25
N VAL A 170 -4.22 -3.05 -5.13
CA VAL A 170 -3.96 -2.01 -4.12
C VAL A 170 -4.10 -2.59 -2.70
N ALA A 171 -5.14 -3.39 -2.47
CA ALA A 171 -5.40 -4.02 -1.18
C ALA A 171 -4.27 -4.96 -0.73
N GLY A 172 -3.73 -5.74 -1.65
CA GLY A 172 -2.61 -6.65 -1.39
C GLY A 172 -1.24 -5.98 -1.36
N PHE A 173 -1.14 -4.79 -1.99
CA PHE A 173 0.10 -4.04 -2.01
C PHE A 173 0.32 -3.20 -0.74
N ILE A 174 -0.75 -2.60 -0.19
CA ILE A 174 -0.69 -1.75 1.00
C ILE A 174 -1.03 -2.55 2.26
N GLY A 175 -0.09 -2.59 3.18
CA GLY A 175 -0.17 -3.29 4.47
C GLY A 175 0.97 -4.31 4.64
N SER A 176 1.48 -4.44 5.86
CA SER A 176 2.49 -5.43 6.24
C SER A 176 2.09 -6.09 7.55
N PRO A 177 1.74 -7.37 7.49
CA PRO A 177 1.61 -8.23 6.31
C PRO A 177 0.53 -7.78 5.32
N ALA A 178 0.56 -8.38 4.11
CA ALA A 178 -0.45 -8.11 3.09
C ALA A 178 -1.85 -8.58 3.51
N MET A 179 -2.90 -8.04 2.86
CA MET A 179 -4.28 -8.51 3.06
C MET A 179 -4.41 -9.98 2.65
N ASN A 180 -5.14 -10.75 3.44
CA ASN A 180 -5.55 -12.10 3.08
C ASN A 180 -6.65 -12.06 2.03
N PHE A 181 -6.61 -12.98 1.07
CA PHE A 181 -7.67 -13.12 0.06
C PHE A 181 -8.13 -14.56 -0.06
N PHE A 182 -9.42 -14.75 -0.23
CA PHE A 182 -9.99 -16.02 -0.66
C PHE A 182 -11.23 -15.80 -1.51
N GLU A 183 -11.51 -16.77 -2.37
CA GLU A 183 -12.69 -16.76 -3.23
C GLU A 183 -13.86 -17.46 -2.55
N GLY A 184 -15.06 -17.02 -2.86
CA GLY A 184 -16.26 -17.64 -2.37
C GLY A 184 -17.51 -17.14 -3.08
N THR A 185 -18.61 -17.84 -2.88
CA THR A 185 -19.91 -17.49 -3.43
C THR A 185 -20.80 -16.87 -2.37
N VAL A 186 -21.38 -15.73 -2.67
CA VAL A 186 -22.36 -15.07 -1.80
C VAL A 186 -23.68 -15.83 -1.86
N LYS A 187 -24.20 -16.29 -0.72
CA LYS A 187 -25.50 -16.95 -0.61
C LYS A 187 -26.27 -16.30 0.53
N ASP A 188 -27.24 -15.49 0.18
CA ASP A 188 -28.09 -14.73 1.12
C ASP A 188 -27.22 -13.91 2.11
N ASN A 189 -27.15 -14.34 3.37
CA ASN A 189 -26.37 -13.68 4.41
C ASN A 189 -25.01 -14.34 4.70
N THR A 190 -24.54 -15.22 3.82
CA THR A 190 -23.29 -15.95 4.01
C THR A 190 -22.37 -15.84 2.82
N LEU A 191 -21.07 -15.95 3.07
CA LEU A 191 -20.05 -16.20 2.06
C LEU A 191 -19.55 -17.64 2.23
N VAL A 192 -19.77 -18.46 1.21
CA VAL A 192 -19.30 -19.86 1.16
C VAL A 192 -17.99 -19.87 0.39
N SER A 193 -16.89 -20.12 1.10
CA SER A 193 -15.56 -20.18 0.50
C SER A 193 -15.40 -21.42 -0.38
N ASP A 194 -14.65 -21.31 -1.44
CA ASP A 194 -14.25 -22.46 -2.30
C ASP A 194 -13.42 -23.50 -1.53
N SER A 195 -12.85 -23.15 -0.36
CA SER A 195 -12.14 -24.06 0.56
C SER A 195 -13.07 -24.77 1.57
N GLY A 196 -14.38 -24.59 1.46
CA GLY A 196 -15.38 -25.36 2.22
C GLY A 196 -15.81 -24.77 3.56
N PHE A 197 -15.31 -23.60 3.97
CA PHE A 197 -15.80 -22.91 5.15
C PHE A 197 -16.82 -21.82 4.79
N THR A 198 -17.63 -21.43 5.76
CA THR A 198 -18.66 -20.42 5.58
C THR A 198 -18.54 -19.33 6.65
N ILE A 199 -18.71 -18.08 6.24
CA ILE A 199 -18.76 -16.93 7.17
C ILE A 199 -20.09 -16.19 7.02
N THR A 200 -20.64 -15.76 8.13
CA THR A 200 -21.87 -14.93 8.16
C THR A 200 -21.51 -13.48 7.87
N LEU A 201 -22.26 -12.86 6.95
CA LEU A 201 -22.06 -11.47 6.56
C LEU A 201 -22.83 -10.54 7.47
N PRO A 202 -22.21 -9.48 7.99
CA PRO A 202 -22.94 -8.40 8.67
C PRO A 202 -23.96 -7.74 7.74
N GLU A 203 -25.06 -7.25 8.30
CA GLU A 203 -26.19 -6.71 7.55
C GLU A 203 -25.80 -5.62 6.53
N GLY A 204 -24.83 -4.76 6.91
CA GLY A 204 -24.34 -3.72 5.99
C GLY A 204 -23.67 -4.28 4.74
N GLN A 205 -22.87 -5.33 4.88
CA GLN A 205 -22.19 -5.97 3.75
C GLN A 205 -23.13 -6.82 2.92
N LYS A 206 -24.05 -7.55 3.57
CA LYS A 206 -25.13 -8.26 2.90
C LYS A 206 -25.92 -7.31 1.99
N LYS A 207 -26.43 -6.19 2.52
CA LYS A 207 -27.19 -5.20 1.79
C LYS A 207 -26.39 -4.60 0.62
N LEU A 208 -25.10 -4.34 0.82
CA LEU A 208 -24.22 -3.88 -0.25
C LEU A 208 -24.15 -4.88 -1.39
N LEU A 209 -23.87 -6.14 -1.11
CA LEU A 209 -23.72 -7.20 -2.11
C LEU A 209 -25.05 -7.49 -2.83
N GLU A 210 -26.16 -7.50 -2.12
CA GLU A 210 -27.50 -7.63 -2.71
C GLU A 210 -27.82 -6.46 -3.66
N THR A 211 -27.58 -5.22 -3.21
CA THR A 211 -27.84 -4.02 -4.00
C THR A 211 -27.01 -3.99 -5.29
N LYS A 212 -25.78 -4.49 -5.21
CA LYS A 212 -24.85 -4.58 -6.36
C LYS A 212 -25.07 -5.84 -7.20
N GLY A 213 -26.02 -6.72 -6.84
CA GLY A 213 -26.39 -7.91 -7.61
C GLY A 213 -25.38 -9.05 -7.53
N TYR A 214 -24.70 -9.20 -6.40
CA TYR A 214 -23.71 -10.27 -6.17
C TYR A 214 -24.28 -11.49 -5.46
N ASN A 215 -25.55 -11.51 -5.07
CA ASN A 215 -26.14 -12.73 -4.51
C ASN A 215 -26.12 -13.85 -5.56
N GLY A 216 -25.62 -15.01 -5.17
CA GLY A 216 -25.36 -16.17 -6.04
C GLY A 216 -24.10 -16.08 -6.89
N LYS A 217 -23.32 -14.99 -6.79
CA LYS A 217 -22.10 -14.82 -7.59
C LYS A 217 -20.83 -15.06 -6.78
N LYS A 218 -19.76 -15.37 -7.50
CA LYS A 218 -18.41 -15.44 -6.94
C LYS A 218 -17.88 -14.04 -6.67
N VAL A 219 -17.19 -13.89 -5.55
CA VAL A 219 -16.46 -12.69 -5.14
C VAL A 219 -15.11 -13.09 -4.54
N ILE A 220 -14.18 -12.16 -4.53
CA ILE A 220 -12.96 -12.28 -3.74
C ILE A 220 -13.18 -11.50 -2.45
N PHE A 221 -13.04 -12.17 -1.31
CA PHE A 221 -13.07 -11.53 0.00
C PHE A 221 -11.66 -11.25 0.47
N GLY A 222 -11.43 -10.02 0.91
CA GLY A 222 -10.16 -9.56 1.46
C GLY A 222 -10.30 -9.16 2.92
N ILE A 223 -9.40 -9.62 3.78
CA ILE A 223 -9.37 -9.24 5.20
C ILE A 223 -7.92 -9.07 5.66
N ARG A 224 -7.67 -8.05 6.49
CA ARG A 224 -6.32 -7.79 6.98
C ARG A 224 -5.96 -8.72 8.14
N PRO A 225 -4.67 -9.05 8.32
CA PRO A 225 -4.21 -9.90 9.41
C PRO A 225 -4.62 -9.41 10.80
N GLU A 226 -4.66 -8.10 11.04
CA GLU A 226 -5.08 -7.50 12.31
C GLU A 226 -6.59 -7.62 12.59
N ASP A 227 -7.37 -7.92 11.56
CA ASP A 227 -8.82 -8.16 11.67
C ASP A 227 -9.17 -9.66 11.78
N ILE A 228 -8.16 -10.52 11.93
CA ILE A 228 -8.29 -11.94 12.24
C ILE A 228 -7.58 -12.21 13.57
N SER A 229 -8.31 -12.66 14.57
CA SER A 229 -7.75 -12.89 15.90
C SER A 229 -8.35 -14.10 16.61
N ASN A 230 -7.62 -14.60 17.62
CA ASN A 230 -8.06 -15.63 18.54
C ASN A 230 -8.77 -15.06 19.78
N ASN A 231 -9.08 -13.77 19.81
CA ASN A 231 -9.65 -13.09 20.97
C ASN A 231 -11.08 -13.60 21.26
N PRO A 232 -11.40 -14.06 22.48
CA PRO A 232 -12.75 -14.50 22.86
C PRO A 232 -13.84 -13.46 22.63
N LEU A 233 -13.54 -12.16 22.85
CA LEU A 233 -14.49 -11.09 22.61
C LEU A 233 -14.84 -10.94 21.11
N ALA A 234 -13.89 -11.18 20.21
CA ALA A 234 -14.17 -11.21 18.78
C ALA A 234 -15.13 -12.34 18.42
N ARG A 235 -14.98 -13.52 19.04
CA ARG A 235 -15.88 -14.66 18.87
C ARG A 235 -17.31 -14.35 19.32
N GLU A 236 -17.48 -13.70 20.46
CA GLU A 236 -18.79 -13.27 20.93
C GLU A 236 -19.44 -12.25 20.00
N THR A 237 -18.62 -11.36 19.42
CA THR A 237 -19.11 -10.31 18.51
C THR A 237 -19.46 -10.84 17.12
N TYR A 238 -18.70 -11.80 16.61
CA TYR A 238 -18.87 -12.38 15.27
C TYR A 238 -18.96 -13.92 15.28
N PRO A 239 -19.95 -14.51 15.95
CA PRO A 239 -20.00 -15.97 16.17
C PRO A 239 -20.08 -16.77 14.87
N GLY A 240 -20.66 -16.19 13.81
CA GLY A 240 -20.77 -16.83 12.49
C GLY A 240 -19.55 -16.64 11.58
N ALA A 241 -18.44 -16.13 12.12
CA ALA A 241 -17.21 -15.88 11.37
C ALA A 241 -15.97 -16.46 12.08
N THR A 242 -16.18 -17.47 12.93
CA THR A 242 -15.10 -18.20 13.61
C THR A 242 -14.76 -19.46 12.82
N LEU A 243 -13.47 -19.66 12.55
CA LEU A 243 -12.94 -20.77 11.78
C LEU A 243 -11.93 -21.57 12.62
N GLU A 244 -11.96 -22.89 12.52
CA GLU A 244 -10.89 -23.75 13.01
C GLU A 244 -9.79 -23.80 11.95
N ALA A 245 -8.58 -23.45 12.35
CA ALA A 245 -7.41 -23.38 11.48
C ALA A 245 -6.27 -24.22 12.04
N GLU A 246 -5.43 -24.77 11.17
CA GLU A 246 -4.18 -25.43 11.54
C GLU A 246 -3.02 -24.47 11.41
N VAL A 247 -2.23 -24.31 12.48
CA VAL A 247 -1.05 -23.44 12.49
C VAL A 247 0.07 -24.11 11.67
N THR A 248 0.54 -23.43 10.63
CA THR A 248 1.69 -23.86 9.83
C THR A 248 2.99 -23.26 10.31
N VAL A 249 2.97 -21.96 10.65
CA VAL A 249 4.11 -21.21 11.20
C VAL A 249 3.61 -20.23 12.26
N SER A 250 4.41 -20.04 13.31
CA SER A 250 4.18 -19.02 14.34
C SER A 250 5.44 -18.19 14.48
N GLU A 251 5.34 -16.88 14.22
CA GLU A 251 6.44 -15.91 14.29
C GLU A 251 6.21 -14.91 15.40
N LEU A 252 7.02 -14.98 16.48
CA LEU A 252 6.98 -14.02 17.56
C LEU A 252 7.75 -12.75 17.17
N LEU A 253 7.03 -11.62 17.02
CA LEU A 253 7.59 -10.32 16.67
C LEU A 253 7.79 -9.38 17.88
N GLY A 254 7.83 -9.94 19.07
CA GLY A 254 8.02 -9.22 20.33
C GLY A 254 6.69 -8.86 20.98
N ALA A 255 5.98 -7.86 20.49
CA ALA A 255 4.68 -7.43 21.05
C ALA A 255 3.49 -8.23 20.55
N GLU A 256 3.65 -8.94 19.46
CA GLU A 256 2.61 -9.72 18.79
C GLU A 256 3.18 -10.96 18.13
N THR A 257 2.32 -11.94 17.86
CA THR A 257 2.65 -13.17 17.13
C THR A 257 1.90 -13.16 15.80
N MET A 258 2.62 -13.38 14.69
CA MET A 258 1.99 -13.67 13.39
C MET A 258 1.80 -15.15 13.25
N LEU A 259 0.57 -15.55 13.01
CA LEU A 259 0.17 -16.92 12.77
C LEU A 259 -0.10 -17.10 11.28
N TYR A 260 0.67 -17.97 10.65
CA TYR A 260 0.37 -18.51 9.34
C TYR A 260 -0.45 -19.76 9.55
N VAL A 261 -1.65 -19.77 9.04
CA VAL A 261 -2.61 -20.85 9.29
C VAL A 261 -3.24 -21.34 8.01
N LYS A 262 -3.74 -22.58 8.04
CA LYS A 262 -4.45 -23.21 6.95
C LYS A 262 -5.88 -23.55 7.35
N VAL A 263 -6.84 -23.12 6.54
CA VAL A 263 -8.26 -23.46 6.65
C VAL A 263 -8.69 -24.13 5.36
N GLY A 264 -8.86 -25.47 5.39
CA GLY A 264 -9.01 -26.22 4.15
C GLY A 264 -7.80 -26.06 3.24
N ASN A 265 -8.00 -25.50 2.06
CA ASN A 265 -6.93 -25.19 1.08
C ASN A 265 -6.51 -23.71 1.08
N THR A 266 -7.10 -22.87 1.94
CA THR A 266 -6.77 -21.46 2.05
C THR A 266 -5.71 -21.23 3.12
N GLU A 267 -4.65 -20.50 2.77
CA GLU A 267 -3.66 -20.00 3.72
C GLU A 267 -4.05 -18.58 4.14
N LEU A 268 -4.00 -18.31 5.46
CA LEU A 268 -4.29 -17.03 6.05
C LEU A 268 -3.17 -16.62 7.01
N VAL A 269 -2.95 -15.33 7.13
CA VAL A 269 -2.09 -14.73 8.16
C VAL A 269 -3.00 -14.04 9.16
N ALA A 270 -2.85 -14.37 10.44
CA ALA A 270 -3.60 -13.78 11.52
C ALA A 270 -2.66 -13.16 12.56
N ARG A 271 -3.19 -12.25 13.36
CA ARG A 271 -2.47 -11.66 14.48
C ARG A 271 -2.97 -12.23 15.80
N ALA A 272 -2.05 -12.71 16.62
CA ALA A 272 -2.32 -13.19 17.98
C ALA A 272 -1.51 -12.39 19.02
N ASP A 273 -1.90 -12.51 20.29
CA ASP A 273 -1.14 -11.94 21.41
C ASP A 273 0.22 -12.62 21.54
N ALA A 274 1.27 -11.87 21.86
CA ALA A 274 2.62 -12.40 22.04
C ALA A 274 2.74 -13.47 23.13
N ARG A 275 1.79 -13.49 24.07
CA ARG A 275 1.74 -14.49 25.16
C ARG A 275 1.19 -15.84 24.70
N ASP A 276 0.51 -15.86 23.56
CA ASP A 276 -0.05 -17.08 23.02
C ASP A 276 0.99 -17.82 22.19
N VAL A 277 1.40 -18.98 22.66
CA VAL A 277 2.41 -19.81 21.99
C VAL A 277 1.71 -20.93 21.24
N TYR A 278 1.85 -20.91 19.93
CA TYR A 278 1.31 -21.92 19.04
C TYR A 278 2.43 -22.75 18.42
N GLN A 279 2.25 -24.07 18.41
CA GLN A 279 3.17 -24.97 17.72
C GLN A 279 2.66 -25.27 16.32
N PRO A 280 3.53 -25.44 15.32
CA PRO A 280 3.13 -25.96 14.02
C PRO A 280 2.35 -27.28 14.15
N GLY A 281 1.25 -27.42 13.41
CA GLY A 281 0.31 -28.54 13.48
C GLY A 281 -0.76 -28.42 14.58
N SER A 282 -0.68 -27.41 15.47
CA SER A 282 -1.75 -27.18 16.45
C SER A 282 -2.98 -26.53 15.80
N LYS A 283 -4.15 -26.79 16.38
CA LYS A 283 -5.39 -26.15 15.97
C LYS A 283 -5.64 -24.87 16.76
N VAL A 284 -6.13 -23.87 16.07
CA VAL A 284 -6.54 -22.58 16.66
C VAL A 284 -7.88 -22.15 16.10
N GLU A 285 -8.72 -21.57 16.95
CA GLU A 285 -9.94 -20.91 16.51
C GLU A 285 -9.67 -19.45 16.27
N LEU A 286 -9.93 -19.00 15.05
CA LEU A 286 -9.73 -17.63 14.61
C LEU A 286 -11.06 -17.02 14.19
N THR A 287 -11.33 -15.82 14.66
CA THR A 287 -12.52 -15.06 14.30
C THR A 287 -12.15 -13.92 13.36
N LEU A 288 -12.90 -13.81 12.29
CA LEU A 288 -12.77 -12.75 11.29
C LEU A 288 -13.69 -11.58 11.66
N ASN A 289 -13.13 -10.39 11.78
CA ASN A 289 -13.92 -9.14 11.85
C ASN A 289 -14.45 -8.80 10.45
N VAL A 290 -15.49 -9.50 10.04
CA VAL A 290 -16.05 -9.42 8.68
C VAL A 290 -16.51 -8.00 8.34
N ALA A 291 -16.89 -7.19 9.33
CA ALA A 291 -17.28 -5.79 9.12
C ALA A 291 -16.15 -4.92 8.54
N LYS A 292 -14.89 -5.32 8.74
CA LYS A 292 -13.69 -4.70 8.17
C LYS A 292 -13.25 -5.34 6.85
N GLY A 293 -13.88 -6.43 6.43
CA GLY A 293 -13.54 -7.10 5.19
C GLY A 293 -13.91 -6.28 3.96
N HIS A 294 -13.21 -6.56 2.87
CA HIS A 294 -13.42 -5.96 1.56
C HIS A 294 -13.90 -7.02 0.56
N PHE A 295 -14.75 -6.61 -0.35
CA PHE A 295 -15.19 -7.47 -1.44
C PHE A 295 -14.69 -6.93 -2.77
N PHE A 296 -14.22 -7.83 -3.62
CA PHE A 296 -13.78 -7.51 -4.97
C PHE A 296 -14.51 -8.43 -5.95
N ASP A 297 -14.82 -7.87 -7.08
CA ASP A 297 -15.39 -8.65 -8.19
C ASP A 297 -14.38 -9.71 -8.64
N SER A 298 -14.84 -10.94 -8.85
CA SER A 298 -13.94 -12.07 -9.15
C SER A 298 -13.28 -12.01 -10.53
N GLU A 299 -13.85 -11.27 -11.49
CA GLU A 299 -13.31 -11.16 -12.84
C GLU A 299 -12.46 -9.90 -13.03
N THR A 300 -12.96 -8.76 -12.54
CA THR A 300 -12.31 -7.46 -12.74
C THR A 300 -11.36 -7.09 -11.62
N GLU A 301 -11.42 -7.78 -10.47
CA GLU A 301 -10.71 -7.49 -9.22
C GLU A 301 -10.99 -6.08 -8.65
N VAL A 302 -11.99 -5.37 -9.16
CA VAL A 302 -12.40 -4.05 -8.68
C VAL A 302 -13.18 -4.18 -7.37
N ALA A 303 -12.97 -3.25 -6.45
CA ALA A 303 -13.67 -3.24 -5.16
C ALA A 303 -15.18 -3.00 -5.33
N ILE A 304 -15.99 -3.82 -4.69
CA ILE A 304 -17.45 -3.71 -4.63
C ILE A 304 -17.79 -2.74 -3.51
N ARG A 305 -18.37 -1.58 -3.85
CA ARG A 305 -18.67 -0.48 -2.92
C ARG A 305 -20.06 0.09 -3.14
#